data_4091e8a8193ff8c85c4b510cab23cdee
#
_entry.id   4091e8a8193ff8c85c4b510cab23cdee
#
_cell.length_a   1.000
_cell.length_b   1.000
_cell.length_c   1.000
_cell.angle_alpha   90.00
_cell.angle_beta   90.00
_cell.angle_gamma   90.00
#
_symmetry.space_group_name_H-M   'P 1'
#
loop_
_entity.id
_entity.type
_entity.pdbx_description
1 polymer ?
#
loop_
_entity_poly.entity_id
_entity_poly.type
_entity_poly.pdbx_seq_one_letter_code
_entity_poly.pdbx_strand_id
1 'polypeptide(L)'
;MTAAGIRYANGIISESQRLGMKVGILVSPLAFPKEFGPALKGSKAARGLNQLTMTPGAGQKYDDETLQSLVATKLRAYLKTYPTIDSLYLTLPEFPEWEEHAEAAWQYLSDRPGVKLPGLASLVDAAGKRSLIASGDRGRQALKGNVVALAFLHHLLSGKHADLLKRPDGEQVQ
;
A
#
# COMPACT_ATOMS: atom_id res chain seq x y z
N MET A 1 14.75 -2.76 -12.85
CA MET A 1 14.51 -2.09 -14.16
C MET A 1 15.84 -1.68 -14.78
N THR A 2 15.98 -1.80 -16.11
CA THR A 2 17.16 -1.33 -16.82
C THR A 2 17.10 0.18 -17.07
N ALA A 3 18.26 0.86 -17.23
CA ALA A 3 18.30 2.28 -17.57
C ALA A 3 17.53 2.62 -18.87
N ALA A 4 17.56 1.71 -19.85
CA ALA A 4 16.80 1.86 -21.09
C ALA A 4 15.29 1.84 -20.85
N GLY A 5 14.80 0.91 -20.02
CA GLY A 5 13.38 0.83 -19.64
C GLY A 5 12.90 2.09 -18.89
N ILE A 6 13.73 2.64 -18.01
CA ILE A 6 13.41 3.89 -17.29
C ILE A 6 13.31 5.06 -18.28
N ARG A 7 14.26 5.21 -19.20
CA ARG A 7 14.20 6.28 -20.22
C ARG A 7 12.96 6.14 -21.11
N TYR A 8 12.64 4.94 -21.54
CA TYR A 8 11.44 4.68 -22.35
C TYR A 8 10.16 5.06 -21.61
N ALA A 9 10.01 4.63 -20.36
CA ALA A 9 8.83 4.98 -19.55
C ALA A 9 8.71 6.50 -19.32
N ASN A 10 9.81 7.18 -18.98
CA ASN A 10 9.80 8.64 -18.84
C ASN A 10 9.47 9.35 -20.16
N GLY A 11 9.90 8.81 -21.31
CA GLY A 11 9.52 9.32 -22.63
C GLY A 11 8.00 9.22 -22.88
N ILE A 12 7.38 8.08 -22.53
CA ILE A 12 5.92 7.91 -22.62
C ILE A 12 5.20 8.91 -21.69
N ILE A 13 5.66 9.06 -20.44
CA ILE A 13 5.08 9.99 -19.48
C ILE A 13 5.10 11.41 -20.04
N SER A 14 6.26 11.87 -20.50
CA SER A 14 6.43 13.23 -21.05
C SER A 14 5.55 13.47 -22.27
N GLU A 15 5.48 12.50 -23.18
CA GLU A 15 4.65 12.64 -24.38
C GLU A 15 3.14 12.64 -24.06
N SER A 16 2.70 11.80 -23.11
CA SER A 16 1.33 11.80 -22.62
C SER A 16 0.94 13.15 -22.02
N GLN A 17 1.82 13.71 -21.20
CA GLN A 17 1.60 15.03 -20.58
C GLN A 17 1.60 16.16 -21.63
N ARG A 18 2.46 16.09 -22.66
CA ARG A 18 2.45 17.02 -23.79
C ARG A 18 1.09 17.03 -24.52
N LEU A 19 0.41 15.88 -24.55
CA LEU A 19 -0.93 15.71 -25.11
C LEU A 19 -2.07 16.09 -24.13
N GLY A 20 -1.73 16.66 -22.96
CA GLY A 20 -2.71 17.09 -21.94
C GLY A 20 -3.25 15.98 -21.06
N MET A 21 -2.66 14.77 -21.11
CA MET A 21 -3.09 13.65 -20.26
C MET A 21 -2.43 13.72 -18.88
N LYS A 22 -3.18 13.32 -17.85
CA LYS A 22 -2.66 13.03 -16.53
C LYS A 22 -2.08 11.62 -16.50
N VAL A 23 -0.90 11.46 -15.89
CA VAL A 23 -0.20 10.18 -15.85
C VAL A 23 0.00 9.73 -14.41
N GLY A 24 -0.44 8.50 -14.11
CA GLY A 24 -0.23 7.88 -12.81
C GLY A 24 0.50 6.55 -12.93
N ILE A 25 1.20 6.19 -11.85
CA ILE A 25 1.85 4.89 -11.72
C ILE A 25 1.17 4.07 -10.63
N LEU A 26 0.89 2.80 -10.94
CA LEU A 26 0.38 1.83 -9.99
C LEU A 26 1.54 1.11 -9.30
N VAL A 27 1.56 1.14 -7.98
CA VAL A 27 2.59 0.48 -7.15
C VAL A 27 1.94 -0.39 -6.10
N SER A 28 2.44 -1.60 -5.93
CA SER A 28 2.13 -2.45 -4.77
C SER A 28 3.13 -2.16 -3.65
N PRO A 29 2.78 -1.33 -2.66
CA PRO A 29 3.73 -0.84 -1.67
C PRO A 29 4.29 -1.97 -0.81
N LEU A 30 3.48 -2.98 -0.52
CA LEU A 30 3.79 -4.08 0.39
C LEU A 30 4.39 -5.33 -0.30
N ALA A 31 4.61 -5.30 -1.61
CA ALA A 31 5.31 -6.36 -2.32
C ALA A 31 6.80 -6.04 -2.46
N PHE A 32 7.66 -6.98 -2.11
CA PHE A 32 9.12 -6.82 -2.11
C PHE A 32 9.80 -7.94 -2.89
N PRO A 33 10.98 -7.70 -3.48
CA PRO A 33 11.83 -8.76 -3.99
C PRO A 33 12.17 -9.77 -2.88
N LYS A 34 12.31 -11.04 -3.24
CA LYS A 34 12.56 -12.15 -2.30
C LYS A 34 13.82 -11.96 -1.44
N GLU A 35 14.77 -11.18 -1.91
CA GLU A 35 16.01 -10.84 -1.21
C GLU A 35 15.75 -10.05 0.09
N PHE A 36 14.59 -9.41 0.21
CA PHE A 36 14.16 -8.74 1.45
C PHE A 36 13.57 -9.69 2.50
N GLY A 37 13.40 -10.98 2.16
CA GLY A 37 12.83 -11.97 3.08
C GLY A 37 13.41 -11.95 4.50
N PRO A 38 14.75 -11.85 4.69
CA PRO A 38 15.33 -11.78 6.04
C PRO A 38 14.89 -10.57 6.87
N ALA A 39 14.55 -9.45 6.23
CA ALA A 39 14.05 -8.24 6.89
C ALA A 39 12.53 -8.25 7.11
N LEU A 40 11.81 -9.18 6.51
CA LEU A 40 10.35 -9.29 6.55
C LEU A 40 9.96 -10.53 7.36
N LYS A 41 9.63 -10.34 8.63
CA LYS A 41 9.26 -11.41 9.56
C LYS A 41 8.07 -12.23 9.03
N GLY A 42 8.23 -13.55 8.94
CA GLY A 42 7.18 -14.46 8.50
C GLY A 42 6.69 -14.23 7.07
N SER A 43 7.42 -13.48 6.24
CA SER A 43 7.04 -13.20 4.86
C SER A 43 6.93 -14.48 4.02
N LYS A 44 6.04 -14.43 3.03
CA LYS A 44 5.81 -15.54 2.08
C LYS A 44 6.01 -15.05 0.66
N ALA A 45 6.42 -15.94 -0.24
CA ALA A 45 6.46 -15.64 -1.67
C ALA A 45 5.05 -15.34 -2.19
N ALA A 46 4.90 -14.26 -2.92
CA ALA A 46 3.65 -13.94 -3.60
C ALA A 46 3.38 -14.94 -4.73
N ARG A 47 2.12 -15.17 -5.04
CA ARG A 47 1.68 -16.11 -6.07
C ARG A 47 1.62 -15.47 -7.47
N GLY A 48 1.65 -16.28 -8.50
CA GLY A 48 1.51 -15.86 -9.90
C GLY A 48 2.74 -15.09 -10.41
N LEU A 49 2.53 -14.04 -11.18
CA LEU A 49 3.60 -13.18 -11.70
C LEU A 49 4.47 -12.55 -10.61
N ASN A 50 3.96 -12.52 -9.38
CA ASN A 50 4.66 -12.03 -8.20
C ASN A 50 5.52 -13.10 -7.52
N GLN A 51 5.79 -14.24 -8.15
CA GLN A 51 6.63 -15.30 -7.57
C GLN A 51 8.05 -14.84 -7.23
N LEU A 52 8.51 -13.76 -7.85
CA LEU A 52 9.80 -13.12 -7.55
C LEU A 52 9.73 -12.07 -6.44
N THR A 53 8.57 -11.85 -5.85
CA THR A 53 8.38 -10.87 -4.77
C THR A 53 7.91 -11.55 -3.49
N MET A 54 8.21 -10.91 -2.35
CA MET A 54 7.77 -11.33 -1.03
C MET A 54 6.75 -10.33 -0.50
N THR A 55 5.77 -10.83 0.24
CA THR A 55 4.79 -10.01 0.97
C THR A 55 5.08 -10.09 2.47
N PRO A 56 4.74 -9.06 3.27
CA PRO A 56 4.83 -9.13 4.71
C PRO A 56 4.02 -10.30 5.26
N GLY A 57 4.52 -10.93 6.28
CA GLY A 57 3.80 -12.00 6.98
C GLY A 57 3.01 -11.48 8.19
N ALA A 58 2.26 -12.38 8.82
CA ALA A 58 1.43 -12.09 10.00
C ALA A 58 2.21 -11.51 11.19
N GLY A 59 3.51 -11.80 11.29
CA GLY A 59 4.35 -11.26 12.37
C GLY A 59 4.66 -9.75 12.28
N GLN A 60 4.29 -9.08 11.18
CA GLN A 60 4.53 -7.65 10.99
C GLN A 60 3.24 -6.86 11.21
N LYS A 61 3.27 -5.92 12.15
CA LYS A 61 2.14 -5.03 12.47
C LYS A 61 2.10 -3.82 11.54
N TYR A 62 0.98 -3.10 11.53
CA TYR A 62 0.81 -1.88 10.73
C TYR A 62 1.79 -0.76 11.11
N ASP A 63 2.26 -0.74 12.34
CA ASP A 63 3.21 0.24 12.89
C ASP A 63 4.66 -0.28 12.92
N ASP A 64 4.99 -1.39 12.25
CA ASP A 64 6.35 -1.93 12.16
C ASP A 64 7.28 -0.93 11.46
N GLU A 65 8.24 -0.37 12.21
CA GLU A 65 9.15 0.66 11.71
C GLU A 65 10.05 0.18 10.56
N THR A 66 10.45 -1.09 10.57
CA THR A 66 11.28 -1.66 9.51
C THR A 66 10.48 -1.73 8.22
N LEU A 67 9.25 -2.23 8.27
CA LEU A 67 8.36 -2.29 7.13
C LEU A 67 8.04 -0.89 6.60
N GLN A 68 7.76 0.06 7.49
CA GLN A 68 7.50 1.46 7.13
C GLN A 68 8.68 2.09 6.40
N SER A 69 9.90 1.90 6.92
CA SER A 69 11.13 2.41 6.31
C SER A 69 11.41 1.80 4.94
N LEU A 70 11.16 0.49 4.77
CA LEU A 70 11.29 -0.20 3.49
C LEU A 70 10.30 0.32 2.46
N VAL A 71 9.03 0.49 2.85
CA VAL A 71 7.99 1.03 1.96
C VAL A 71 8.30 2.48 1.59
N ALA A 72 8.67 3.32 2.56
CA ALA A 72 9.06 4.70 2.30
C ALA A 72 10.23 4.79 1.31
N THR A 73 11.26 3.96 1.48
CA THR A 73 12.41 3.89 0.57
C THR A 73 11.98 3.48 -0.83
N LYS A 74 11.11 2.48 -0.94
CA LYS A 74 10.56 2.03 -2.21
C LYS A 74 9.78 3.14 -2.93
N LEU A 75 8.87 3.82 -2.23
CA LEU A 75 8.06 4.89 -2.82
C LEU A 75 8.93 6.09 -3.24
N ARG A 76 9.92 6.49 -2.42
CA ARG A 76 10.90 7.52 -2.82
C ARG A 76 11.68 7.14 -4.07
N ALA A 77 12.05 5.86 -4.21
CA ALA A 77 12.73 5.38 -5.40
C ALA A 77 11.84 5.49 -6.65
N TYR A 78 10.54 5.21 -6.55
CA TYR A 78 9.59 5.42 -7.66
C TYR A 78 9.46 6.91 -8.01
N LEU A 79 9.25 7.78 -7.03
CA LEU A 79 9.11 9.23 -7.25
C LEU A 79 10.40 9.85 -7.83
N LYS A 80 11.57 9.38 -7.40
CA LYS A 80 12.86 9.78 -7.98
C LYS A 80 13.03 9.29 -9.42
N THR A 81 12.55 8.09 -9.73
CA THR A 81 12.67 7.48 -11.07
C THR A 81 11.70 8.11 -12.06
N TYR A 82 10.53 8.51 -11.61
CA TYR A 82 9.44 9.10 -12.40
C TYR A 82 8.99 10.43 -11.79
N PRO A 83 9.83 11.48 -11.87
CA PRO A 83 9.63 12.71 -11.09
C PRO A 83 8.43 13.55 -11.56
N THR A 84 7.92 13.32 -12.77
CA THR A 84 6.87 14.16 -13.38
C THR A 84 5.49 13.52 -13.32
N ILE A 85 5.32 12.35 -12.73
CA ILE A 85 3.99 11.70 -12.63
C ILE A 85 3.02 12.56 -11.83
N ASP A 86 1.76 12.58 -12.25
CA ASP A 86 0.70 13.35 -11.57
C ASP A 86 0.15 12.61 -10.36
N SER A 87 0.10 11.27 -10.42
CA SER A 87 -0.54 10.44 -9.40
C SER A 87 0.24 9.16 -9.10
N LEU A 88 0.16 8.71 -7.86
CA LEU A 88 0.67 7.42 -7.41
C LEU A 88 -0.48 6.56 -6.86
N TYR A 89 -0.84 5.51 -7.58
CA TYR A 89 -1.87 4.57 -7.17
C TYR A 89 -1.26 3.46 -6.34
N LEU A 90 -1.63 3.38 -5.07
CA LEU A 90 -1.17 2.34 -4.16
C LEU A 90 -2.19 1.21 -4.12
N THR A 91 -1.80 0.02 -4.57
CA THR A 91 -2.66 -1.17 -4.48
C THR A 91 -2.55 -1.77 -3.09
N LEU A 92 -3.69 -2.05 -2.49
CA LEU A 92 -3.77 -2.82 -1.26
C LEU A 92 -4.02 -4.28 -1.64
N PRO A 93 -3.04 -5.17 -1.46
CA PRO A 93 -3.28 -6.59 -1.66
C PRO A 93 -4.16 -7.15 -0.54
N GLU A 94 -4.90 -8.21 -0.85
CA GLU A 94 -5.65 -8.96 0.15
C GLU A 94 -4.67 -9.79 0.99
N PHE A 95 -4.41 -9.36 2.21
CA PHE A 95 -3.58 -10.07 3.17
C PHE A 95 -4.42 -10.68 4.30
N PRO A 96 -5.06 -11.83 4.08
CA PRO A 96 -5.78 -12.49 5.17
C PRO A 96 -4.88 -12.81 6.37
N GLU A 97 -3.58 -12.98 6.14
CA GLU A 97 -2.59 -13.22 7.20
C GLU A 97 -2.46 -12.06 8.20
N TRP A 98 -2.94 -10.87 7.86
CA TRP A 98 -2.93 -9.71 8.76
C TRP A 98 -4.20 -9.56 9.59
N GLU A 99 -5.20 -10.43 9.43
CA GLU A 99 -6.49 -10.29 10.12
C GLU A 99 -6.36 -10.25 11.65
N GLU A 100 -5.37 -10.91 12.24
CA GLU A 100 -5.12 -10.92 13.69
C GLU A 100 -4.81 -9.52 14.27
N HIS A 101 -4.37 -8.57 13.45
CA HIS A 101 -4.09 -7.19 13.83
C HIS A 101 -5.25 -6.23 13.52
N ALA A 102 -6.38 -6.71 13.00
CA ALA A 102 -7.45 -5.88 12.48
C ALA A 102 -8.13 -5.03 13.56
N GLU A 103 -8.33 -5.56 14.77
CA GLU A 103 -8.96 -4.79 15.87
C GLU A 103 -8.07 -3.62 16.30
N ALA A 104 -6.77 -3.84 16.46
CA ALA A 104 -5.83 -2.78 16.81
C ALA A 104 -5.74 -1.70 15.71
N ALA A 105 -5.71 -2.13 14.45
CA ALA A 105 -5.72 -1.24 13.29
C ALA A 105 -7.02 -0.43 13.19
N TRP A 106 -8.16 -1.08 13.45
CA TRP A 106 -9.47 -0.43 13.46
C TRP A 106 -9.58 0.61 14.56
N GLN A 107 -9.12 0.28 15.77
CA GLN A 107 -9.07 1.21 16.89
C GLN A 107 -8.22 2.44 16.53
N TYR A 108 -7.02 2.23 16.00
CA TYR A 108 -6.15 3.32 15.53
C TYR A 108 -6.84 4.24 14.50
N LEU A 109 -7.59 3.65 13.54
CA LEU A 109 -8.33 4.45 12.55
C LEU A 109 -9.53 5.19 13.15
N SER A 110 -10.17 4.60 14.15
CA SER A 110 -11.39 5.13 14.80
C SER A 110 -11.10 6.24 15.80
N ASP A 111 -9.95 6.20 16.47
CA ASP A 111 -9.56 7.18 17.51
C ASP A 111 -9.16 8.55 16.93
N ARG A 112 -9.29 8.74 15.63
CA ARG A 112 -8.90 9.97 14.97
C ARG A 112 -9.96 11.06 15.15
N PRO A 113 -9.56 12.33 15.36
CA PRO A 113 -10.51 13.43 15.50
C PRO A 113 -11.47 13.53 14.31
N GLY A 114 -12.76 13.62 14.60
CA GLY A 114 -13.81 13.76 13.58
C GLY A 114 -14.20 12.46 12.87
N VAL A 115 -13.56 11.35 13.16
CA VAL A 115 -13.89 10.04 12.58
C VAL A 115 -14.89 9.32 13.49
N LYS A 116 -16.01 8.89 12.92
CA LYS A 116 -17.01 8.04 13.59
C LYS A 116 -17.20 6.79 12.75
N LEU A 117 -16.59 5.69 13.15
CA LEU A 117 -16.70 4.42 12.48
C LEU A 117 -17.60 3.46 13.29
N PRO A 118 -18.36 2.57 12.63
CA PRO A 118 -19.04 1.48 13.32
C PRO A 118 -18.01 0.51 13.90
N GLY A 119 -18.43 -0.41 14.77
CA GLY A 119 -17.54 -1.51 15.20
C GLY A 119 -17.08 -2.35 14.01
N LEU A 120 -15.85 -2.88 14.06
CA LEU A 120 -15.28 -3.69 12.97
C LEU A 120 -16.18 -4.86 12.57
N ALA A 121 -16.73 -5.57 13.54
CA ALA A 121 -17.65 -6.68 13.29
C ALA A 121 -18.88 -6.23 12.48
N SER A 122 -19.47 -5.08 12.82
CA SER A 122 -20.60 -4.51 12.08
C SER A 122 -20.24 -4.14 10.64
N LEU A 123 -19.03 -3.60 10.42
CA LEU A 123 -18.53 -3.33 9.08
C LEU A 123 -18.41 -4.61 8.25
N VAL A 124 -17.79 -5.65 8.81
CA VAL A 124 -17.57 -6.93 8.14
C VAL A 124 -18.89 -7.58 7.76
N ASP A 125 -19.87 -7.56 8.68
CA ASP A 125 -21.23 -8.10 8.44
C ASP A 125 -21.98 -7.30 7.36
N ALA A 126 -21.89 -5.97 7.40
CA ALA A 126 -22.52 -5.11 6.41
C ALA A 126 -21.92 -5.32 5.00
N ALA A 127 -20.58 -5.50 4.91
CA ALA A 127 -19.90 -5.79 3.67
C ALA A 127 -20.33 -7.15 3.09
N GLY A 128 -20.47 -8.17 3.93
CA GLY A 128 -20.98 -9.48 3.53
C GLY A 128 -22.43 -9.44 3.03
N LYS A 129 -23.32 -8.76 3.77
CA LYS A 129 -24.73 -8.59 3.38
C LYS A 129 -24.92 -7.84 2.06
N ARG A 130 -24.01 -6.92 1.72
CA ARG A 130 -24.03 -6.15 0.47
C ARG A 130 -23.24 -6.80 -0.66
N SER A 131 -22.71 -7.99 -0.48
CA SER A 131 -21.86 -8.69 -1.45
C SER A 131 -20.64 -7.87 -1.91
N LEU A 132 -20.09 -7.03 -1.01
CA LEU A 132 -18.91 -6.20 -1.29
C LEU A 132 -17.59 -6.97 -1.09
N ILE A 133 -17.67 -8.15 -0.49
CA ILE A 133 -16.54 -9.05 -0.28
C ILE A 133 -16.91 -10.45 -0.79
N ALA A 134 -15.89 -11.27 -1.06
CA ALA A 134 -16.10 -12.68 -1.40
C ALA A 134 -16.91 -13.40 -0.29
N SER A 135 -17.70 -14.36 -0.66
CA SER A 135 -18.51 -15.15 0.30
C SER A 135 -17.62 -15.96 1.23
N GLY A 136 -18.11 -16.17 2.47
CA GLY A 136 -17.46 -16.99 3.48
C GLY A 136 -16.31 -16.30 4.23
N ASP A 137 -15.57 -17.10 4.98
CA ASP A 137 -14.55 -16.61 5.91
C ASP A 137 -13.37 -15.93 5.20
N ARG A 138 -12.99 -16.44 4.02
CA ARG A 138 -11.88 -15.87 3.25
C ARG A 138 -12.12 -14.40 2.89
N GLY A 139 -13.34 -14.04 2.48
CA GLY A 139 -13.66 -12.64 2.17
C GLY A 139 -13.65 -11.76 3.42
N ARG A 140 -14.11 -12.28 4.55
CA ARG A 140 -14.07 -11.59 5.85
C ARG A 140 -12.63 -11.35 6.32
N GLN A 141 -11.77 -12.36 6.19
CA GLN A 141 -10.34 -12.27 6.52
C GLN A 141 -9.61 -11.27 5.61
N ALA A 142 -9.88 -11.31 4.32
CA ALA A 142 -9.32 -10.36 3.36
C ALA A 142 -9.71 -8.92 3.70
N LEU A 143 -10.98 -8.66 4.05
CA LEU A 143 -11.42 -7.33 4.47
C LEU A 143 -10.70 -6.85 5.73
N LYS A 144 -10.56 -7.71 6.74
CA LYS A 144 -9.81 -7.40 7.96
C LYS A 144 -8.34 -7.11 7.65
N GLY A 145 -7.70 -7.91 6.80
CA GLY A 145 -6.33 -7.65 6.32
C GLY A 145 -6.21 -6.30 5.60
N ASN A 146 -7.21 -5.92 4.80
CA ASN A 146 -7.26 -4.62 4.14
C ASN A 146 -7.39 -3.45 5.14
N VAL A 147 -8.10 -3.63 6.25
CA VAL A 147 -8.14 -2.63 7.34
C VAL A 147 -6.75 -2.39 7.91
N VAL A 148 -5.97 -3.46 8.13
CA VAL A 148 -4.58 -3.34 8.61
C VAL A 148 -3.69 -2.64 7.59
N ALA A 149 -3.82 -2.98 6.31
CA ALA A 149 -3.08 -2.34 5.24
C ALA A 149 -3.43 -0.84 5.11
N LEU A 150 -4.69 -0.47 5.29
CA LEU A 150 -5.12 0.92 5.32
C LEU A 150 -4.53 1.67 6.52
N ALA A 151 -4.55 1.07 7.71
CA ALA A 151 -3.94 1.65 8.90
C ALA A 151 -2.43 1.84 8.71
N PHE A 152 -1.75 0.86 8.08
CA PHE A 152 -0.35 0.94 7.73
C PHE A 152 -0.04 2.13 6.81
N LEU A 153 -0.77 2.27 5.71
CA LEU A 153 -0.56 3.40 4.77
C LEU A 153 -0.87 4.73 5.43
N HIS A 154 -1.96 4.79 6.21
CA HIS A 154 -2.29 6.02 6.94
C HIS A 154 -1.17 6.38 7.93
N HIS A 155 -0.68 5.43 8.73
CA HIS A 155 0.40 5.67 9.69
C HIS A 155 1.69 6.10 8.98
N LEU A 156 2.02 5.48 7.85
CA LEU A 156 3.15 5.86 7.00
C LEU A 156 3.06 7.31 6.53
N LEU A 157 1.90 7.72 6.00
CA LEU A 157 1.71 9.01 5.33
C LEU A 157 1.35 10.16 6.29
N SER A 158 0.92 9.88 7.51
CA SER A 158 0.61 10.89 8.53
C SER A 158 1.66 11.01 9.63
N GLY A 159 2.59 10.06 9.72
CA GLY A 159 3.65 9.99 10.74
C GLY A 159 5.00 10.49 10.25
N LYS A 160 6.03 9.70 10.52
CA LYS A 160 7.45 9.98 10.23
C LYS A 160 7.73 10.28 8.74
N HIS A 161 6.89 9.83 7.84
CA HIS A 161 7.04 9.96 6.40
C HIS A 161 5.93 10.80 5.75
N ALA A 162 5.33 11.73 6.49
CA ALA A 162 4.26 12.61 6.00
C ALA A 162 4.65 13.47 4.78
N ASP A 163 5.95 13.69 4.58
CA ASP A 163 6.53 14.39 3.44
C ASP A 163 6.77 13.51 2.21
N LEU A 164 6.49 12.20 2.32
CA LEU A 164 6.86 11.20 1.32
C LEU A 164 6.33 11.52 -0.09
N LEU A 165 5.14 12.11 -0.18
CA LEU A 165 4.48 12.45 -1.44
C LEU A 165 4.70 13.91 -1.87
N LYS A 166 5.53 14.69 -1.16
CA LYS A 166 5.88 16.05 -1.54
C LYS A 166 7.00 16.05 -2.56
N ARG A 167 6.85 16.83 -3.62
CA ARG A 167 7.88 17.10 -4.60
C ARG A 167 8.84 18.19 -4.08
N PRO A 168 10.03 18.34 -4.70
CA PRO A 168 10.97 19.39 -4.33
C PRO A 168 10.42 20.81 -4.48
N ASP A 169 9.46 21.03 -5.40
CA ASP A 169 8.74 22.29 -5.62
C ASP A 169 7.62 22.55 -4.60
N GLY A 170 7.39 21.62 -3.67
CA GLY A 170 6.36 21.69 -2.64
C GLY A 170 4.98 21.16 -3.07
N GLU A 171 4.78 20.85 -4.36
CA GLU A 171 3.55 20.21 -4.82
C GLU A 171 3.45 18.77 -4.30
N GLN A 172 2.23 18.31 -4.08
CA GLN A 172 1.96 16.95 -3.65
C GLN A 172 1.57 16.08 -4.83
N VAL A 173 2.19 14.91 -4.95
CA VAL A 173 1.73 13.85 -5.86
C VAL A 173 0.40 13.32 -5.31
N GLN A 174 -0.60 13.29 -6.17
CA GLN A 174 -1.94 12.80 -5.82
C GLN A 174 -2.02 11.28 -5.69
#